data_30c1717a784cef8aba0a1e3417b17bed
#
_entry.id   30c1717a784cef8aba0a1e3417b17bed
#
_cell.length_a   1.000
_cell.length_b   1.000
_cell.length_c   1.000
_cell.angle_alpha   90.00
_cell.angle_beta   90.00
_cell.angle_gamma   90.00
#
_symmetry.space_group_name_H-M   'P 1'
#
loop_
_entity.id
_entity.type
_entity.pdbx_description
1 polymer ?
#
loop_
_entity_poly.entity_id
_entity_poly.type
_entity_poly.pdbx_seq_one_letter_code
_entity_poly.pdbx_strand_id
1 'polypeptide(L)'
;NFKVYEDIDNKDTLFAMDNKRRVGIGGDDKCGIFACLYMLEILPQVKVVFFSREECGCKGSTAIDKTFFADCRYLIQLDRRGSKDFIQTYWGNKTISHDFSSEIGNVKKKYKYKNQTGTVTDVMKLWNNKVGISCINLSCGYYQPHSDYEYISIKDLWHSIKFTEEIIHT
;
A
#
# COMPACT_ATOMS: atom_id res chain seq x y z
N ASN A 1 -25.44 2.66 -6.08
CA ASN A 1 -25.02 1.27 -5.84
C ASN A 1 -24.37 0.71 -7.10
N PHE A 2 -23.06 0.57 -7.11
CA PHE A 2 -22.33 -0.06 -8.20
C PHE A 2 -22.22 -1.58 -8.00
N LYS A 3 -22.00 -2.30 -9.09
CA LYS A 3 -21.65 -3.73 -9.10
C LYS A 3 -20.22 -3.89 -9.60
N VAL A 4 -19.52 -4.87 -9.06
CA VAL A 4 -18.17 -5.25 -9.48
C VAL A 4 -18.29 -6.36 -10.53
N TYR A 5 -17.46 -6.27 -11.55
CA TYR A 5 -17.38 -7.21 -12.67
C TYR A 5 -15.94 -7.65 -12.88
N GLU A 6 -15.78 -8.89 -13.31
CA GLU A 6 -14.54 -9.40 -13.88
C GLU A 6 -14.53 -9.08 -15.38
N ASP A 7 -13.40 -8.67 -15.90
CA ASP A 7 -13.25 -8.41 -17.33
C ASP A 7 -13.28 -9.73 -18.12
N ILE A 8 -14.07 -9.78 -19.21
CA ILE A 8 -14.27 -11.01 -20.00
C ILE A 8 -12.98 -11.43 -20.71
N ASP A 9 -12.22 -10.46 -21.21
CA ASP A 9 -11.00 -10.68 -21.98
C ASP A 9 -9.78 -10.84 -21.08
N ASN A 10 -9.84 -10.26 -19.87
CA ASN A 10 -8.77 -10.34 -18.88
C ASN A 10 -9.33 -10.61 -17.48
N LYS A 11 -9.54 -11.88 -17.17
CA LYS A 11 -10.08 -12.35 -15.89
C LYS A 11 -9.28 -11.95 -14.65
N ASP A 12 -8.09 -11.38 -14.84
CA ASP A 12 -7.28 -10.79 -13.77
C ASP A 12 -7.76 -9.38 -13.37
N THR A 13 -8.68 -8.78 -14.15
CA THR A 13 -9.10 -7.39 -13.97
C THR A 13 -10.50 -7.30 -13.38
N LEU A 14 -10.62 -6.58 -12.26
CA LEU A 14 -11.90 -6.18 -11.67
C LEU A 14 -12.18 -4.71 -11.93
N PHE A 15 -13.42 -4.39 -12.29
CA PHE A 15 -13.91 -3.02 -12.47
C PHE A 15 -15.34 -2.86 -11.95
N ALA A 16 -15.82 -1.63 -11.84
CA ALA A 16 -17.16 -1.35 -11.34
C ALA A 16 -18.03 -0.66 -12.39
N MET A 17 -19.33 -0.94 -12.33
CA MET A 17 -20.36 -0.28 -13.14
C MET A 17 -21.58 0.09 -12.29
N ASP A 18 -22.16 1.24 -12.60
CA ASP A 18 -23.48 1.66 -12.13
C ASP A 18 -24.37 1.97 -13.35
N ASN A 19 -25.54 1.32 -13.44
CA ASN A 19 -26.50 1.50 -14.52
C ASN A 19 -25.87 1.49 -15.94
N LYS A 20 -25.03 0.51 -16.24
CA LYS A 20 -24.29 0.34 -17.51
C LYS A 20 -23.20 1.38 -17.78
N ARG A 21 -22.91 2.28 -16.85
CA ARG A 21 -21.82 3.23 -16.92
C ARG A 21 -20.65 2.74 -16.05
N ARG A 22 -19.43 2.86 -16.54
CA ARG A 22 -18.23 2.59 -15.74
C ARG A 22 -18.07 3.63 -14.64
N VAL A 23 -17.69 3.20 -13.47
CA VAL A 23 -17.44 4.06 -12.28
C VAL A 23 -16.19 3.58 -11.55
N GLY A 24 -15.57 4.43 -10.76
CA GLY A 24 -14.43 4.05 -9.94
C GLY A 24 -14.77 2.90 -9.00
N ILE A 25 -13.95 1.87 -8.97
CA ILE A 25 -14.13 0.70 -8.09
C ILE A 25 -13.70 1.00 -6.65
N GLY A 26 -12.90 2.06 -6.44
CA GLY A 26 -12.28 2.39 -5.17
C GLY A 26 -11.16 1.41 -4.80
N GLY A 27 -10.37 0.99 -5.79
CA GLY A 27 -9.15 0.23 -5.60
C GLY A 27 -8.15 0.99 -4.75
N ASP A 28 -8.15 2.28 -4.90
CA ASP A 28 -7.57 3.29 -4.03
C ASP A 28 -8.57 3.63 -2.89
N ASP A 29 -8.39 3.16 -1.60
CA ASP A 29 -7.38 2.16 -1.26
C ASP A 29 -7.98 0.85 -0.69
N LYS A 30 -9.01 0.31 -1.32
CA LYS A 30 -9.56 -1.00 -0.92
C LYS A 30 -8.56 -2.15 -1.11
N CYS A 31 -7.59 -1.99 -2.05
CA CYS A 31 -6.53 -2.98 -2.23
C CYS A 31 -5.64 -3.07 -0.98
N GLY A 32 -5.20 -1.95 -0.44
CA GLY A 32 -4.42 -1.93 0.79
C GLY A 32 -5.23 -2.38 2.00
N ILE A 33 -6.50 -1.99 2.11
CA ILE A 33 -7.40 -2.47 3.18
C ILE A 33 -7.51 -4.00 3.12
N PHE A 34 -7.77 -4.58 1.95
CA PHE A 34 -7.85 -6.04 1.78
C PHE A 34 -6.55 -6.72 2.16
N ALA A 35 -5.40 -6.21 1.68
CA ALA A 35 -4.10 -6.76 2.02
C ALA A 35 -3.82 -6.70 3.53
N CYS A 36 -4.14 -5.61 4.20
CA CYS A 36 -4.01 -5.47 5.65
C CYS A 36 -4.89 -6.46 6.42
N LEU A 37 -6.16 -6.63 6.02
CA LEU A 37 -7.07 -7.61 6.63
C LEU A 37 -6.56 -9.05 6.43
N TYR A 38 -6.03 -9.36 5.24
CA TYR A 38 -5.41 -10.66 4.98
C TYR A 38 -4.18 -10.90 5.88
N MET A 39 -3.31 -9.89 6.07
CA MET A 39 -2.18 -10.00 6.99
C MET A 39 -2.61 -10.24 8.43
N LEU A 40 -3.68 -9.61 8.91
CA LEU A 40 -4.25 -9.86 10.24
C LEU A 40 -4.73 -11.30 10.41
N GLU A 41 -5.23 -11.93 9.35
CA GLU A 41 -5.71 -13.32 9.36
C GLU A 41 -4.55 -14.32 9.47
N ILE A 42 -3.45 -14.07 8.75
CA ILE A 42 -2.38 -15.06 8.61
C ILE A 42 -1.17 -14.85 9.53
N LEU A 43 -1.00 -13.65 10.09
CA LEU A 43 0.18 -13.31 10.90
C LEU A 43 -0.18 -13.18 12.39
N PRO A 44 0.57 -13.86 13.28
CA PRO A 44 0.27 -13.84 14.71
C PRO A 44 0.65 -12.52 15.40
N GLN A 45 1.56 -11.75 14.81
CA GLN A 45 2.09 -10.52 15.39
C GLN A 45 2.20 -9.42 14.32
N VAL A 46 1.11 -8.75 14.07
CA VAL A 46 1.04 -7.59 13.18
C VAL A 46 0.10 -6.54 13.77
N LYS A 47 0.46 -5.27 13.64
CA LYS A 47 -0.44 -4.15 13.92
C LYS A 47 -0.89 -3.55 12.60
N VAL A 48 -2.17 -3.28 12.50
CA VAL A 48 -2.77 -2.60 11.34
C VAL A 48 -3.48 -1.33 11.81
N VAL A 49 -3.37 -0.28 11.04
CA VAL A 49 -4.08 0.96 11.26
C VAL A 49 -4.67 1.44 9.93
N PHE A 50 -5.94 1.84 9.95
CA PHE A 50 -6.61 2.48 8.84
C PHE A 50 -6.78 3.96 9.14
N PHE A 51 -6.13 4.80 8.35
CA PHE A 51 -6.24 6.23 8.51
C PHE A 51 -7.43 6.80 7.74
N SER A 52 -8.11 7.75 8.33
CA SER A 52 -9.14 8.51 7.66
C SER A 52 -8.57 9.81 7.06
N ARG A 53 -9.21 10.29 5.99
CA ARG A 53 -8.90 11.57 5.36
C ARG A 53 -7.45 11.67 4.84
N GLU A 54 -6.96 10.60 4.20
CA GLU A 54 -5.68 10.62 3.50
C GLU A 54 -5.71 11.70 2.41
N GLU A 55 -6.69 11.65 1.51
CA GLU A 55 -6.93 12.58 0.40
C GLU A 55 -7.13 14.05 0.83
N CYS A 56 -7.45 14.29 2.08
CA CYS A 56 -7.60 15.62 2.66
C CYS A 56 -6.35 16.07 3.44
N GLY A 57 -5.16 15.57 3.08
CA GLY A 57 -3.87 15.93 3.66
C GLY A 57 -3.42 15.03 4.80
N CYS A 58 -3.79 13.75 4.79
CA CYS A 58 -3.34 12.72 5.74
C CYS A 58 -3.65 13.09 7.20
N LYS A 59 -4.89 13.51 7.47
CA LYS A 59 -5.27 14.02 8.80
C LYS A 59 -5.20 12.93 9.87
N GLY A 60 -5.58 11.70 9.54
CA GLY A 60 -5.53 10.57 10.46
C GLY A 60 -4.13 10.27 10.93
N SER A 61 -3.17 10.10 10.01
CA SER A 61 -1.78 9.81 10.34
C SER A 61 -1.06 10.99 11.01
N THR A 62 -1.50 12.21 10.77
CA THR A 62 -0.98 13.39 11.48
C THR A 62 -1.41 13.41 12.95
N ALA A 63 -2.59 12.89 13.28
CA ALA A 63 -3.20 12.96 14.61
C ALA A 63 -2.90 11.73 15.50
N ILE A 64 -2.35 10.65 14.95
CA ILE A 64 -2.11 9.41 15.70
C ILE A 64 -1.04 9.62 16.78
N ASP A 65 -1.24 8.98 17.94
CA ASP A 65 -0.19 8.88 18.96
C ASP A 65 0.91 7.92 18.48
N LYS A 66 2.13 8.42 18.37
CA LYS A 66 3.30 7.66 17.92
C LYS A 66 3.65 6.48 18.82
N THR A 67 3.23 6.48 20.07
CA THR A 67 3.45 5.35 21.00
C THR A 67 2.79 4.07 20.51
N PHE A 68 1.78 4.16 19.63
CA PHE A 68 1.19 3.02 18.95
C PHE A 68 2.23 2.18 18.19
N PHE A 69 3.29 2.82 17.67
CA PHE A 69 4.34 2.19 16.88
C PHE A 69 5.61 1.83 17.67
N ALA A 70 5.61 2.02 18.98
CA ALA A 70 6.84 1.91 19.79
C ALA A 70 7.49 0.51 19.77
N ASP A 71 6.72 -0.54 19.52
CA ASP A 71 7.17 -1.94 19.41
C ASP A 71 7.24 -2.43 17.95
N CYS A 72 7.06 -1.55 16.96
CA CYS A 72 7.16 -1.89 15.54
C CYS A 72 8.61 -1.73 15.05
N ARG A 73 9.07 -2.67 14.22
CA ARG A 73 10.40 -2.60 13.57
C ARG A 73 10.40 -1.63 12.38
N TYR A 74 9.28 -1.57 11.65
CA TYR A 74 9.09 -0.74 10.46
C TYR A 74 7.59 -0.56 10.17
N LEU A 75 7.27 0.32 9.23
CA LEU A 75 5.91 0.57 8.73
C LEU A 75 5.85 0.29 7.22
N ILE A 76 4.84 -0.47 6.81
CA ILE A 76 4.51 -0.71 5.39
C ILE A 76 3.13 -0.13 5.13
N GLN A 77 3.04 0.79 4.19
CA GLN A 77 1.78 1.26 3.63
C GLN A 77 1.55 0.53 2.28
N LEU A 78 0.32 0.18 2.01
CA LEU A 78 -0.11 -0.48 0.78
C LEU A 78 -1.11 0.44 0.08
N ASP A 79 -0.61 1.57 -0.44
CA ASP A 79 -1.42 2.63 -1.00
C ASP A 79 -0.63 3.33 -2.13
N ARG A 80 -0.26 2.51 -3.11
CA ARG A 80 0.38 2.99 -4.33
C ARG A 80 -0.17 2.24 -5.53
N ARG A 81 -0.57 2.98 -6.56
CA ARG A 81 -0.99 2.38 -7.84
C ARG A 81 0.09 1.51 -8.46
N GLY A 82 -0.31 0.56 -9.29
CA GLY A 82 0.61 -0.31 -10.01
C GLY A 82 1.02 -1.55 -9.23
N SER A 83 2.14 -2.17 -9.59
CA SER A 83 2.48 -3.48 -9.07
C SER A 83 3.88 -3.65 -8.48
N LYS A 84 4.81 -2.73 -8.71
CA LYS A 84 6.23 -2.94 -8.38
C LYS A 84 6.97 -1.69 -7.94
N ASP A 85 6.26 -0.64 -7.55
CA ASP A 85 6.88 0.54 -6.98
C ASP A 85 7.15 0.32 -5.49
N PHE A 86 8.39 0.56 -5.08
CA PHE A 86 8.85 0.58 -3.71
C PHE A 86 9.21 2.02 -3.35
N ILE A 87 8.33 2.70 -2.65
CA ILE A 87 8.51 4.09 -2.29
C ILE A 87 9.24 4.17 -0.95
N GLN A 88 10.44 4.69 -0.99
CA GLN A 88 11.31 4.88 0.18
C GLN A 88 11.93 6.28 0.22
N THR A 89 11.53 7.15 -0.71
CA THR A 89 12.09 8.51 -0.84
C THR A 89 10.96 9.49 -1.07
N TYR A 90 10.96 10.59 -0.33
CA TYR A 90 10.01 11.68 -0.46
C TYR A 90 10.80 13.00 -0.45
N TRP A 91 10.68 13.81 -1.52
CA TRP A 91 11.40 15.08 -1.69
C TRP A 91 12.90 14.98 -1.39
N GLY A 92 13.55 13.93 -1.88
CA GLY A 92 14.98 13.69 -1.68
C GLY A 92 15.36 13.05 -0.34
N ASN A 93 14.44 12.91 0.62
CA ASN A 93 14.69 12.30 1.91
C ASN A 93 14.34 10.80 1.88
N LYS A 94 15.28 9.95 2.27
CA LYS A 94 15.03 8.53 2.46
C LYS A 94 14.31 8.29 3.79
N THR A 95 13.28 7.45 3.76
CA THR A 95 12.46 7.08 4.93
C THR A 95 12.78 5.71 5.49
N ILE A 96 13.84 5.07 5.02
CA ILE A 96 14.31 3.76 5.47
C ILE A 96 15.75 3.83 5.97
N SER A 97 16.09 3.00 6.97
CA SER A 97 17.45 2.78 7.44
C SER A 97 18.26 1.94 6.46
N HIS A 98 19.59 2.00 6.59
CA HIS A 98 20.49 1.13 5.83
C HIS A 98 20.26 -0.34 6.16
N ASP A 99 20.10 -0.66 7.44
CA ASP A 99 19.95 -2.03 7.93
C ASP A 99 18.67 -2.67 7.38
N PHE A 100 17.51 -2.00 7.49
CA PHE A 100 16.26 -2.48 6.91
C PHE A 100 16.36 -2.64 5.39
N SER A 101 17.00 -1.69 4.69
CA SER A 101 17.21 -1.79 3.24
C SER A 101 18.05 -3.00 2.85
N SER A 102 19.08 -3.35 3.64
CA SER A 102 19.94 -4.50 3.42
C SER A 102 19.20 -5.81 3.69
N GLU A 103 18.46 -5.87 4.79
CA GLU A 103 17.66 -7.02 5.23
C GLU A 103 16.68 -7.47 4.15
N ILE A 104 15.90 -6.53 3.59
CA ILE A 104 14.88 -6.83 2.58
C ILE A 104 15.40 -6.87 1.13
N GLY A 105 16.69 -6.60 0.90
CA GLY A 105 17.26 -6.43 -0.43
C GLY A 105 17.05 -7.62 -1.36
N ASN A 106 17.21 -8.85 -0.88
CA ASN A 106 17.01 -10.08 -1.64
C ASN A 106 15.53 -10.31 -1.96
N VAL A 107 14.64 -10.07 -0.98
CA VAL A 107 13.19 -10.19 -1.17
C VAL A 107 12.71 -9.18 -2.21
N LYS A 108 13.15 -7.93 -2.10
CA LYS A 108 12.83 -6.89 -3.09
C LYS A 108 13.28 -7.26 -4.50
N LYS A 109 14.49 -7.83 -4.65
CA LYS A 109 15.02 -8.29 -5.95
C LYS A 109 14.20 -9.47 -6.50
N LYS A 110 13.85 -10.46 -5.67
CA LYS A 110 13.02 -11.62 -6.03
C LYS A 110 11.67 -11.17 -6.60
N TYR A 111 11.00 -10.24 -5.94
CA TYR A 111 9.70 -9.71 -6.37
C TYR A 111 9.79 -8.58 -7.41
N LYS A 112 11.01 -8.20 -7.82
CA LYS A 112 11.29 -7.18 -8.86
C LYS A 112 10.73 -5.79 -8.54
N TYR A 113 10.61 -5.44 -7.25
CA TYR A 113 10.24 -4.10 -6.84
C TYR A 113 11.38 -3.10 -7.10
N LYS A 114 11.01 -1.91 -7.57
CA LYS A 114 11.96 -0.84 -7.94
C LYS A 114 11.78 0.36 -7.03
N ASN A 115 12.89 0.94 -6.60
CA ASN A 115 12.87 2.19 -5.85
C ASN A 115 12.24 3.30 -6.68
N GLN A 116 11.31 3.99 -6.07
CA GLN A 116 10.64 5.15 -6.63
C GLN A 116 10.55 6.27 -5.58
N THR A 117 10.25 7.47 -6.05
CA THR A 117 9.97 8.62 -5.21
C THR A 117 8.46 8.80 -5.08
N GLY A 118 8.02 9.02 -3.85
CA GLY A 118 6.61 9.26 -3.52
C GLY A 118 6.27 10.74 -3.40
N THR A 119 4.97 10.97 -3.29
CA THR A 119 4.35 12.26 -2.97
C THR A 119 3.84 12.26 -1.53
N VAL A 120 2.89 13.11 -1.19
CA VAL A 120 2.26 13.15 0.14
C VAL A 120 1.47 11.85 0.36
N THR A 121 1.67 11.21 1.52
CA THR A 121 0.97 10.01 1.94
C THR A 121 1.17 9.78 3.45
N ASP A 122 0.43 8.86 4.06
CA ASP A 122 0.43 8.65 5.52
C ASP A 122 1.80 8.27 6.09
N VAL A 123 2.52 7.31 5.50
CA VAL A 123 3.86 6.94 6.01
C VAL A 123 4.86 8.07 5.91
N MET A 124 4.73 8.95 4.93
CA MET A 124 5.56 10.15 4.84
C MET A 124 5.25 11.11 6.01
N LYS A 125 3.97 11.28 6.37
CA LYS A 125 3.57 12.09 7.55
C LYS A 125 4.09 11.48 8.84
N LEU A 126 3.98 10.17 9.01
CA LEU A 126 4.50 9.46 10.18
C LEU A 126 6.02 9.62 10.30
N TRP A 127 6.75 9.49 9.19
CA TRP A 127 8.19 9.68 9.16
C TRP A 127 8.57 11.14 9.51
N ASN A 128 7.91 12.13 8.92
CA ASN A 128 8.11 13.56 9.23
C ASN A 128 7.80 13.88 10.71
N ASN A 129 6.81 13.21 11.28
CA ASN A 129 6.47 13.30 12.69
C ASN A 129 7.45 12.52 13.60
N LYS A 130 8.58 12.05 13.04
CA LYS A 130 9.65 11.36 13.78
C LYS A 130 9.15 10.10 14.50
N VAL A 131 8.47 9.22 13.77
CA VAL A 131 8.09 7.90 14.32
C VAL A 131 9.31 7.04 14.67
N GLY A 132 10.49 7.33 14.09
CA GLY A 132 11.77 6.74 14.48
C GLY A 132 12.09 5.39 13.84
N ILE A 133 11.25 4.86 13.00
CA ILE A 133 11.42 3.57 12.32
C ILE A 133 11.29 3.73 10.79
N SER A 134 11.76 2.71 10.05
CA SER A 134 11.68 2.70 8.58
C SER A 134 10.24 2.72 8.09
N CYS A 135 9.96 3.54 7.07
CA CYS A 135 8.62 3.73 6.49
C CYS A 135 8.68 3.56 4.98
N ILE A 136 7.83 2.69 4.42
CA ILE A 136 7.73 2.45 2.98
C ILE A 136 6.28 2.47 2.52
N ASN A 137 6.06 2.79 1.23
CA ASN A 137 4.78 2.60 0.57
C ASN A 137 4.97 1.72 -0.68
N LEU A 138 4.07 0.77 -0.89
CA LEU A 138 4.15 -0.25 -1.93
C LEU A 138 2.95 -0.15 -2.88
N SER A 139 3.21 -0.43 -4.17
CA SER A 139 2.13 -0.67 -5.12
C SER A 139 1.30 -1.89 -4.68
N CYS A 140 -0.01 -1.78 -4.79
CA CYS A 140 -0.93 -2.82 -4.32
C CYS A 140 -2.00 -3.24 -5.35
N GLY A 141 -1.76 -3.02 -6.65
CA GLY A 141 -2.52 -3.64 -7.72
C GLY A 141 -3.76 -2.87 -8.19
N TYR A 142 -3.98 -1.63 -7.77
CA TYR A 142 -4.98 -0.77 -8.38
C TYR A 142 -4.36 0.12 -9.46
N TYR A 143 -5.17 0.57 -10.41
CA TYR A 143 -4.76 1.36 -11.56
C TYR A 143 -5.77 2.42 -11.89
N GLN A 144 -5.33 3.53 -12.47
CA GLN A 144 -6.15 4.68 -12.85
C GLN A 144 -7.01 5.22 -11.69
N PRO A 145 -6.42 5.45 -10.48
CA PRO A 145 -7.16 5.99 -9.36
C PRO A 145 -7.83 7.32 -9.71
N HIS A 146 -8.83 7.70 -8.93
CA HIS A 146 -9.56 8.98 -9.06
C HIS A 146 -10.25 9.14 -10.43
N SER A 147 -10.63 8.04 -11.07
CA SER A 147 -11.32 8.06 -12.36
C SER A 147 -12.43 7.01 -12.45
N ASP A 148 -13.37 7.22 -13.38
CA ASP A 148 -14.40 6.23 -13.70
C ASP A 148 -13.82 4.95 -14.35
N TYR A 149 -12.55 4.97 -14.76
CA TYR A 149 -11.86 3.84 -15.39
C TYR A 149 -10.95 3.07 -14.45
N GLU A 150 -11.00 3.39 -13.16
CA GLU A 150 -10.23 2.67 -12.15
C GLU A 150 -10.52 1.16 -12.19
N TYR A 151 -9.46 0.37 -12.04
CA TYR A 151 -9.56 -1.09 -12.00
C TYR A 151 -8.52 -1.69 -11.06
N ILE A 152 -8.75 -2.95 -10.68
CA ILE A 152 -7.86 -3.75 -9.85
C ILE A 152 -7.34 -4.92 -10.66
N SER A 153 -6.02 -5.17 -10.65
CA SER A 153 -5.41 -6.43 -11.07
C SER A 153 -5.30 -7.37 -9.88
N ILE A 154 -6.04 -8.47 -9.92
CA ILE A 154 -6.03 -9.50 -8.88
C ILE A 154 -4.61 -10.08 -8.70
N LYS A 155 -3.95 -10.35 -9.81
CA LYS A 155 -2.57 -10.86 -9.84
C LYS A 155 -1.58 -9.91 -9.18
N ASP A 156 -1.68 -8.63 -9.47
CA ASP A 156 -0.77 -7.63 -8.92
C ASP A 156 -1.06 -7.35 -7.44
N LEU A 157 -2.32 -7.41 -7.01
CA LEU A 157 -2.70 -7.34 -5.60
C LEU A 157 -2.10 -8.53 -4.83
N TRP A 158 -2.25 -9.76 -5.33
CA TRP A 158 -1.64 -10.93 -4.71
C TRP A 158 -0.11 -10.91 -4.74
N HIS A 159 0.49 -10.34 -5.78
CA HIS A 159 1.94 -10.13 -5.83
C HIS A 159 2.42 -9.21 -4.70
N SER A 160 1.70 -8.12 -4.44
CA SER A 160 1.98 -7.19 -3.34
C SER A 160 1.79 -7.85 -1.97
N ILE A 161 0.72 -8.60 -1.78
CA ILE A 161 0.45 -9.34 -0.54
C ILE A 161 1.60 -10.31 -0.23
N LYS A 162 2.00 -11.14 -1.18
CA LYS A 162 3.11 -12.10 -1.00
C LYS A 162 4.45 -11.40 -0.74
N PHE A 163 4.71 -10.28 -1.39
CA PHE A 163 5.91 -9.49 -1.12
C PHE A 163 5.91 -8.93 0.30
N THR A 164 4.79 -8.38 0.75
CA THR A 164 4.64 -7.85 2.10
C THR A 164 4.79 -8.93 3.15
N GLU A 165 4.16 -10.08 2.96
CA GLU A 165 4.29 -11.25 3.83
C GLU A 165 5.75 -11.69 3.96
N GLU A 166 6.49 -11.80 2.85
CA GLU A 166 7.90 -12.22 2.87
C GLU A 166 8.80 -11.17 3.53
N ILE A 167 8.52 -9.86 3.40
CA ILE A 167 9.22 -8.82 4.17
C ILE A 167 9.00 -9.02 5.68
N ILE A 168 7.77 -9.33 6.09
CA ILE A 168 7.45 -9.48 7.52
C ILE A 168 8.13 -10.70 8.12
N HIS A 169 8.39 -11.73 7.33
CA HIS A 169 9.11 -12.94 7.76
C HIS A 169 10.65 -12.83 7.69
N THR A 170 11.18 -11.74 7.15
CA THR A 170 12.63 -11.48 7.11
C THR A 170 13.13 -10.90 8.42
#